data_388a67aa77b79cb74bcb182d890e055a
#
_entry.id   388a67aa77b79cb74bcb182d890e055a
#
_cell.length_a   1.000
_cell.length_b   1.000
_cell.length_c   1.000
_cell.angle_alpha   90.00
_cell.angle_beta   90.00
_cell.angle_gamma   90.00
#
_symmetry.space_group_name_H-M   'P 1'
#
loop_
_entity.id
_entity.type
_entity.pdbx_description
1 polymer ?
#
loop_
_entity_poly.entity_id
_entity_poly.type
_entity_poly.pdbx_seq_one_letter_code
_entity_poly.pdbx_strand_id
1 'polypeptide(L)'
;MSDVSNGSSTGQTSRSTRVRWLKVLESDELQEGRVKSVTCGHRTVCMTHHEGQFAALDNKCPHQGGPLAEGSIEGGWLRCPWHGWDFHPTTGKPPGGYDDGVETFDVEVRDDGVYVGLPEDAEHNKTVSDVMAESMVNWGVKWVWGMVGHSNLGLADALRRQEEQGSLRFIGIRHEGAASFAASAYGKLTGRPAACFSIAGPGATNLLTGLWDANVDRSPVLALTGQVDTQVLGPGAFQEVDLMAAFGKVAQWSQPVLHTSRHAELVNLACKSAILNRGVSHLVFPDEVQVLPAHEGARAGGPEGRLTPRTIAPPAEALEEAVGLLSKAKRPVIIVGHGARFNMDRITALAERLNCPVVTTFKGKGLISDAHPLGCGVLGRSGTPIASWFMNECDLLLVLGASFSNHTGITPKKPTIQVDFDPMILGKFHSVDVPVWGEIGVTVDLLANALSDGGQSIDHRAEVADRWEIWRAEKANRTGDERGAGVNSAAIFQAMNEALDPNAIISVDVGNNAYSFGRYFEC
;
A
#
# COMPACT_ATOMS: atom_id res chain seq x y z
N MET A 1 -24.67 66.24 -23.93
CA MET A 1 -25.12 65.55 -25.14
C MET A 1 -24.31 64.25 -25.19
N SER A 2 -24.81 63.06 -25.03
CA SER A 2 -26.13 62.45 -24.97
C SER A 2 -26.02 61.16 -24.17
N ASP A 3 -27.02 60.95 -23.32
CA ASP A 3 -27.27 59.72 -22.59
C ASP A 3 -27.41 58.53 -23.54
N VAL A 4 -26.85 57.37 -23.13
CA VAL A 4 -27.44 56.05 -23.46
C VAL A 4 -27.35 55.16 -22.22
N SER A 5 -28.46 55.04 -21.54
CA SER A 5 -28.76 54.00 -20.57
C SER A 5 -28.94 52.66 -21.30
N ASN A 6 -28.27 51.61 -20.86
CA ASN A 6 -28.68 50.25 -21.18
C ASN A 6 -28.66 49.40 -19.89
N GLY A 7 -29.85 49.19 -19.37
CA GLY A 7 -30.12 48.22 -18.34
C GLY A 7 -30.03 46.81 -18.92
N SER A 8 -29.14 45.98 -18.38
CA SER A 8 -29.19 44.56 -18.54
C SER A 8 -29.73 43.92 -17.26
N SER A 9 -30.97 43.50 -17.30
CA SER A 9 -31.62 42.65 -16.33
C SER A 9 -30.94 41.25 -16.39
N THR A 10 -30.11 40.93 -15.43
CA THR A 10 -29.67 39.55 -15.20
C THR A 10 -30.83 38.77 -14.56
N GLY A 11 -31.56 38.03 -15.42
CA GLY A 11 -32.51 37.03 -14.95
C GLY A 11 -31.78 35.94 -14.19
N GLN A 12 -31.88 35.93 -12.87
CA GLN A 12 -31.64 34.76 -12.09
C GLN A 12 -32.71 33.72 -12.42
N THR A 13 -32.37 32.73 -13.26
CA THR A 13 -33.14 31.50 -13.37
C THR A 13 -32.97 30.72 -12.09
N SER A 14 -33.97 30.72 -11.22
CA SER A 14 -34.08 29.80 -10.10
C SER A 14 -34.13 28.36 -10.68
N ARG A 15 -33.05 27.63 -10.61
CA ARG A 15 -33.07 26.17 -10.79
C ARG A 15 -33.94 25.60 -9.66
N SER A 16 -35.08 25.04 -9.97
CA SER A 16 -35.85 24.24 -9.00
C SER A 16 -35.03 23.00 -8.67
N THR A 17 -34.40 23.01 -7.54
CA THR A 17 -33.69 21.84 -6.99
C THR A 17 -34.76 20.78 -6.72
N ARG A 18 -34.69 19.63 -7.39
CA ARG A 18 -35.52 18.47 -7.03
C ARG A 18 -35.11 18.01 -5.63
N VAL A 19 -36.11 17.76 -4.78
CA VAL A 19 -35.91 17.28 -3.41
C VAL A 19 -36.25 15.80 -3.37
N ARG A 20 -35.29 15.00 -2.90
CA ARG A 20 -35.51 13.59 -2.62
C ARG A 20 -35.96 13.42 -1.17
N TRP A 21 -37.16 12.87 -0.97
CA TRP A 21 -37.72 12.60 0.34
C TRP A 21 -37.33 11.21 0.82
N LEU A 22 -36.73 11.12 2.00
CA LEU A 22 -36.29 9.87 2.61
C LEU A 22 -37.00 9.69 3.96
N LYS A 23 -37.66 8.55 4.15
CA LYS A 23 -38.25 8.18 5.45
C LYS A 23 -37.12 7.92 6.44
N VAL A 24 -37.15 8.61 7.58
CA VAL A 24 -36.08 8.56 8.60
C VAL A 24 -36.54 8.08 9.96
N LEU A 25 -37.85 8.24 10.28
CA LEU A 25 -38.43 7.83 11.56
C LEU A 25 -39.87 7.33 11.34
N GLU A 26 -40.34 6.47 12.26
CA GLU A 26 -41.76 6.27 12.49
C GLU A 26 -42.33 7.46 13.25
N SER A 27 -43.63 7.74 13.13
CA SER A 27 -44.23 8.96 13.69
C SER A 27 -44.17 9.05 15.23
N ASP A 28 -44.06 7.90 15.91
CA ASP A 28 -43.99 7.78 17.36
C ASP A 28 -42.58 7.51 17.91
N GLU A 29 -41.60 7.41 17.02
CA GLU A 29 -40.24 6.96 17.36
C GLU A 29 -39.41 8.03 18.08
N LEU A 30 -39.70 9.33 17.89
CA LEU A 30 -39.00 10.42 18.55
C LEU A 30 -39.98 11.22 19.43
N GLN A 31 -39.86 11.11 20.75
CA GLN A 31 -40.69 11.80 21.72
C GLN A 31 -40.41 13.31 21.77
N GLU A 32 -41.42 14.07 22.22
CA GLU A 32 -41.29 15.50 22.46
C GLU A 32 -40.13 15.84 23.39
N GLY A 33 -39.38 16.89 23.06
CA GLY A 33 -38.18 17.33 23.77
C GLY A 33 -36.94 16.46 23.58
N ARG A 34 -36.95 15.51 22.62
CA ARG A 34 -35.81 14.62 22.36
C ARG A 34 -35.16 14.89 21.02
N VAL A 35 -33.95 14.38 20.91
CA VAL A 35 -33.15 14.39 19.69
C VAL A 35 -32.74 12.98 19.31
N LYS A 36 -32.52 12.73 18.02
CA LYS A 36 -32.08 11.45 17.50
C LYS A 36 -31.24 11.60 16.26
N SER A 37 -30.14 10.84 16.20
CA SER A 37 -29.33 10.71 15.00
C SER A 37 -30.01 9.78 14.01
N VAL A 38 -30.17 10.22 12.76
CA VAL A 38 -30.70 9.42 11.66
C VAL A 38 -29.81 9.52 10.43
N THR A 39 -29.75 8.45 9.67
CA THR A 39 -29.06 8.45 8.38
C THR A 39 -30.04 8.83 7.28
N CYS A 40 -29.78 9.92 6.58
CA CYS A 40 -30.56 10.39 5.47
C CYS A 40 -29.70 10.42 4.19
N GLY A 41 -29.80 9.38 3.37
CA GLY A 41 -28.91 9.20 2.23
C GLY A 41 -27.45 9.05 2.67
N HIS A 42 -26.61 9.99 2.27
CA HIS A 42 -25.18 10.03 2.64
C HIS A 42 -24.89 10.98 3.82
N ARG A 43 -25.90 11.62 4.39
CA ARG A 43 -25.77 12.55 5.54
C ARG A 43 -26.27 11.91 6.82
N THR A 44 -25.65 12.29 7.94
CA THR A 44 -26.18 12.06 9.27
C THR A 44 -26.88 13.34 9.73
N VAL A 45 -28.15 13.22 10.06
CA VAL A 45 -29.03 14.32 10.42
C VAL A 45 -29.42 14.21 11.89
N CYS A 46 -29.42 15.31 12.60
CA CYS A 46 -29.99 15.43 13.93
C CYS A 46 -31.50 15.75 13.80
N MET A 47 -32.34 14.75 14.08
CA MET A 47 -33.77 14.97 14.21
C MET A 47 -34.09 15.49 15.58
N THR A 48 -34.93 16.54 15.64
CA THR A 48 -35.47 17.10 16.86
C THR A 48 -37.00 16.99 16.84
N HIS A 49 -37.61 16.87 18.03
CA HIS A 49 -39.05 17.00 18.21
C HIS A 49 -39.25 18.02 19.33
N HIS A 50 -39.74 19.22 19.00
CA HIS A 50 -39.85 20.33 19.91
C HIS A 50 -41.07 21.19 19.59
N GLU A 51 -41.86 21.51 20.62
CA GLU A 51 -43.13 22.26 20.51
C GLU A 51 -44.11 21.67 19.50
N GLY A 52 -44.17 20.32 19.45
CA GLY A 52 -45.03 19.57 18.54
C GLY A 52 -44.55 19.55 17.08
N GLN A 53 -43.34 20.00 16.81
CA GLN A 53 -42.75 20.04 15.46
C GLN A 53 -41.53 19.14 15.36
N PHE A 54 -41.48 18.37 14.29
CA PHE A 54 -40.24 17.69 13.88
C PHE A 54 -39.38 18.63 13.04
N ALA A 55 -38.08 18.64 13.30
CA ALA A 55 -37.14 19.36 12.47
C ALA A 55 -35.88 18.49 12.23
N ALA A 56 -35.18 18.81 11.16
CA ALA A 56 -33.98 18.11 10.75
C ALA A 56 -32.83 19.12 10.60
N LEU A 57 -31.77 18.94 11.38
CA LEU A 57 -30.59 19.77 11.36
C LEU A 57 -29.39 18.94 10.95
N ASP A 58 -28.37 19.57 10.36
CA ASP A 58 -27.09 18.89 10.20
C ASP A 58 -26.59 18.39 11.57
N ASN A 59 -26.17 17.15 11.66
CA ASN A 59 -25.71 16.59 12.93
C ASN A 59 -24.35 17.15 13.37
N LYS A 60 -23.77 18.07 12.62
CA LYS A 60 -22.44 18.63 12.84
C LYS A 60 -22.52 20.05 13.43
N CYS A 61 -22.08 20.21 14.65
CA CYS A 61 -21.96 21.52 15.28
C CYS A 61 -20.94 22.40 14.54
N PRO A 62 -21.25 23.62 14.12
CA PRO A 62 -20.35 24.50 13.38
C PRO A 62 -19.09 24.89 14.15
N HIS A 63 -19.10 24.81 15.50
CA HIS A 63 -17.93 25.15 16.31
C HIS A 63 -16.73 24.19 16.05
N GLN A 64 -16.90 22.90 16.33
CA GLN A 64 -15.84 21.87 16.15
C GLN A 64 -16.39 20.51 15.72
N GLY A 65 -17.54 20.47 15.08
CA GLY A 65 -18.08 19.25 14.51
C GLY A 65 -18.75 18.29 15.50
N GLY A 66 -19.04 18.73 16.74
CA GLY A 66 -19.70 17.89 17.74
C GLY A 66 -21.06 17.36 17.26
N PRO A 67 -21.39 16.06 17.52
CA PRO A 67 -22.63 15.44 17.05
C PRO A 67 -23.84 15.94 17.82
N LEU A 68 -24.63 16.80 17.21
CA LEU A 68 -25.78 17.48 17.88
C LEU A 68 -26.84 16.49 18.36
N ALA A 69 -27.00 15.36 17.68
CA ALA A 69 -27.95 14.32 18.09
C ALA A 69 -27.53 13.53 19.35
N GLU A 70 -26.30 13.68 19.80
CA GLU A 70 -25.82 13.17 21.10
C GLU A 70 -26.01 14.19 22.24
N GLY A 71 -26.50 15.37 21.89
CA GLY A 71 -26.83 16.41 22.84
C GLY A 71 -28.24 16.27 23.42
N SER A 72 -28.80 17.38 23.93
CA SER A 72 -30.12 17.45 24.56
C SER A 72 -30.79 18.77 24.26
N ILE A 73 -32.13 18.78 24.33
CA ILE A 73 -32.91 20.05 24.34
C ILE A 73 -33.09 20.47 25.79
N GLU A 74 -32.50 21.62 26.15
CA GLU A 74 -32.51 22.17 27.49
C GLU A 74 -32.94 23.66 27.46
N GLY A 75 -33.97 24.00 28.21
CA GLY A 75 -34.48 25.37 28.23
C GLY A 75 -34.92 25.91 26.87
N GLY A 76 -35.37 25.05 25.97
CA GLY A 76 -35.79 25.41 24.61
C GLY A 76 -34.65 25.49 23.60
N TRP A 77 -33.43 25.10 23.96
CA TRP A 77 -32.25 25.11 23.08
C TRP A 77 -31.67 23.71 22.91
N LEU A 78 -31.29 23.36 21.69
CA LEU A 78 -30.50 22.19 21.38
C LEU A 78 -29.04 22.47 21.77
N ARG A 79 -28.54 21.75 22.76
CA ARG A 79 -27.18 21.94 23.30
C ARG A 79 -26.21 20.92 22.73
N CYS A 80 -25.10 21.41 22.15
CA CYS A 80 -24.01 20.58 21.68
C CYS A 80 -23.33 19.87 22.86
N PRO A 81 -23.12 18.53 22.80
CA PRO A 81 -22.56 17.75 23.92
C PRO A 81 -21.07 18.05 24.19
N TRP A 82 -20.35 18.63 23.23
CA TRP A 82 -18.91 18.84 23.39
C TRP A 82 -18.58 20.14 24.14
N HIS A 83 -19.16 21.29 23.72
CA HIS A 83 -18.76 22.60 24.29
C HIS A 83 -19.96 23.45 24.74
N GLY A 84 -21.16 22.87 24.77
CA GLY A 84 -22.34 23.56 25.26
C GLY A 84 -22.88 24.68 24.36
N TRP A 85 -22.53 24.71 23.08
CA TRP A 85 -23.14 25.64 22.13
C TRP A 85 -24.60 25.31 21.92
N ASP A 86 -25.42 26.36 21.94
CA ASP A 86 -26.86 26.27 21.87
C ASP A 86 -27.40 26.70 20.49
N PHE A 87 -28.37 25.95 19.98
CA PHE A 87 -29.05 26.20 18.71
C PHE A 87 -30.56 26.04 18.90
N HIS A 88 -31.34 26.80 18.17
CA HIS A 88 -32.80 26.63 18.19
C HIS A 88 -33.16 25.28 17.55
N PRO A 89 -33.93 24.40 18.23
CA PRO A 89 -34.13 23.01 17.80
C PRO A 89 -34.78 22.85 16.42
N THR A 90 -35.57 23.87 15.96
CA THR A 90 -36.25 23.79 14.67
C THR A 90 -35.63 24.67 13.59
N THR A 91 -34.95 25.76 13.94
CA THR A 91 -34.39 26.69 12.96
C THR A 91 -32.87 26.62 12.83
N GLY A 92 -32.20 25.93 13.73
CA GLY A 92 -30.74 25.83 13.76
C GLY A 92 -30.01 27.13 14.12
N LYS A 93 -30.73 28.21 14.44
CA LYS A 93 -30.12 29.51 14.74
C LYS A 93 -29.53 29.54 16.13
N PRO A 94 -28.34 30.12 16.33
CA PRO A 94 -27.77 30.30 17.65
C PRO A 94 -28.50 31.46 18.43
N PRO A 95 -28.41 31.48 19.77
CA PRO A 95 -28.93 32.61 20.56
C PRO A 95 -28.15 33.89 20.25
N GLY A 96 -28.79 35.06 20.42
CA GLY A 96 -28.11 36.34 20.32
C GLY A 96 -27.88 36.89 18.90
N GLY A 97 -28.37 36.24 17.85
CA GLY A 97 -28.35 36.77 16.48
C GLY A 97 -27.01 36.64 15.77
N TYR A 98 -26.19 35.69 16.17
CA TYR A 98 -24.97 35.30 15.45
C TYR A 98 -25.32 34.58 14.14
N ASP A 99 -24.40 34.60 13.15
CA ASP A 99 -24.62 34.05 11.81
C ASP A 99 -24.19 32.57 11.66
N ASP A 100 -23.57 31.98 12.67
CA ASP A 100 -23.02 30.61 12.68
C ASP A 100 -24.07 29.56 13.12
N GLY A 101 -25.20 29.53 12.42
CA GLY A 101 -26.27 28.56 12.63
C GLY A 101 -25.95 27.19 12.03
N VAL A 102 -26.78 26.20 12.38
CA VAL A 102 -26.75 24.86 11.83
C VAL A 102 -27.66 24.80 10.60
N GLU A 103 -27.17 24.15 9.51
CA GLU A 103 -27.97 23.87 8.31
C GLU A 103 -29.23 23.08 8.69
N THR A 104 -30.40 23.44 8.11
CA THR A 104 -31.67 22.74 8.34
C THR A 104 -32.19 22.17 7.03
N PHE A 105 -32.91 21.04 7.12
CA PHE A 105 -33.53 20.35 6.01
C PHE A 105 -35.05 20.37 6.12
N ASP A 106 -35.74 20.32 4.99
CA ASP A 106 -37.19 20.23 4.97
C ASP A 106 -37.67 18.93 5.61
N VAL A 107 -38.76 18.98 6.38
CA VAL A 107 -39.37 17.82 7.05
C VAL A 107 -40.82 17.73 6.66
N GLU A 108 -41.28 16.55 6.29
CA GLU A 108 -42.68 16.21 6.10
C GLU A 108 -43.08 15.04 7.01
N VAL A 109 -44.18 15.23 7.72
CA VAL A 109 -44.81 14.14 8.46
C VAL A 109 -45.93 13.56 7.58
N ARG A 110 -45.84 12.30 7.28
CA ARG A 110 -46.81 11.51 6.47
C ARG A 110 -47.48 10.45 7.34
N ASP A 111 -48.53 9.84 6.82
CA ASP A 111 -49.29 8.81 7.55
C ASP A 111 -48.44 7.63 8.04
N ASP A 112 -47.35 7.36 7.33
CA ASP A 112 -46.44 6.22 7.57
C ASP A 112 -45.11 6.62 8.23
N GLY A 113 -44.88 7.90 8.60
CA GLY A 113 -43.67 8.32 9.29
C GLY A 113 -43.18 9.73 8.95
N VAL A 114 -41.97 10.04 9.41
CA VAL A 114 -41.31 11.33 9.23
C VAL A 114 -40.27 11.25 8.12
N TYR A 115 -40.34 12.18 7.17
CA TYR A 115 -39.51 12.26 6.01
C TYR A 115 -38.63 13.52 6.04
N VAL A 116 -37.38 13.36 5.60
CA VAL A 116 -36.44 14.48 5.40
C VAL A 116 -36.18 14.67 3.91
N GLY A 117 -36.33 15.89 3.44
CA GLY A 117 -36.06 16.30 2.08
C GLY A 117 -34.61 16.72 1.90
N LEU A 118 -33.85 15.97 1.10
CA LEU A 118 -32.53 16.37 0.67
C LEU A 118 -32.56 16.85 -0.79
N PRO A 119 -31.84 17.92 -1.15
CA PRO A 119 -31.68 18.33 -2.54
C PRO A 119 -31.17 17.16 -3.39
N GLU A 120 -31.87 16.79 -4.48
CA GLU A 120 -31.48 15.71 -5.38
C GLU A 120 -30.15 16.00 -6.10
N ASP A 121 -29.87 17.28 -6.30
CA ASP A 121 -28.71 17.81 -7.01
C ASP A 121 -27.76 18.60 -6.07
N ALA A 122 -27.60 18.21 -4.83
CA ALA A 122 -26.29 18.41 -4.27
C ALA A 122 -25.36 17.48 -5.08
N GLU A 123 -25.02 17.88 -6.35
CA GLU A 123 -23.79 17.40 -6.96
C GLU A 123 -22.78 17.43 -5.85
N HIS A 124 -22.32 16.25 -5.42
CA HIS A 124 -21.25 16.19 -4.44
C HIS A 124 -20.10 16.99 -5.05
N ASN A 125 -19.93 18.23 -4.62
CA ASN A 125 -18.82 19.06 -5.04
C ASN A 125 -17.59 18.28 -4.69
N LYS A 126 -16.87 17.78 -5.71
CA LYS A 126 -15.67 16.99 -5.50
C LYS A 126 -14.79 17.68 -4.47
N THR A 127 -14.41 16.94 -3.45
CA THR A 127 -13.45 17.42 -2.46
C THR A 127 -12.02 17.19 -2.93
N VAL A 128 -11.08 17.78 -2.24
CA VAL A 128 -9.63 17.48 -2.41
C VAL A 128 -9.39 15.99 -2.32
N SER A 129 -9.96 15.32 -1.30
CA SER A 129 -9.81 13.87 -1.12
C SER A 129 -10.40 13.06 -2.26
N ASP A 130 -11.49 13.50 -2.89
CA ASP A 130 -12.05 12.80 -4.06
C ASP A 130 -11.10 12.79 -5.25
N VAL A 131 -10.55 13.96 -5.60
CA VAL A 131 -9.58 14.07 -6.70
C VAL A 131 -8.33 13.25 -6.42
N MET A 132 -7.90 13.19 -5.17
CA MET A 132 -6.72 12.42 -4.77
C MET A 132 -7.01 10.91 -4.80
N ALA A 133 -8.17 10.46 -4.32
CA ALA A 133 -8.56 9.05 -4.36
C ALA A 133 -8.75 8.55 -5.81
N GLU A 134 -9.40 9.32 -6.67
CA GLU A 134 -9.51 9.02 -8.11
C GLU A 134 -8.12 8.92 -8.76
N SER A 135 -7.20 9.83 -8.42
CA SER A 135 -5.83 9.78 -8.94
C SER A 135 -5.12 8.50 -8.51
N MET A 136 -5.25 8.09 -7.25
CA MET A 136 -4.69 6.83 -6.76
C MET A 136 -5.21 5.61 -7.56
N VAL A 137 -6.51 5.58 -7.82
CA VAL A 137 -7.14 4.52 -8.64
C VAL A 137 -6.56 4.50 -10.04
N ASN A 138 -6.42 5.66 -10.69
CA ASN A 138 -5.83 5.78 -12.02
C ASN A 138 -4.37 5.28 -12.06
N TRP A 139 -3.62 5.44 -10.96
CA TRP A 139 -2.27 4.90 -10.80
C TRP A 139 -2.22 3.40 -10.47
N GLY A 140 -3.38 2.74 -10.41
CA GLY A 140 -3.49 1.29 -10.19
C GLY A 140 -3.50 0.86 -8.72
N VAL A 141 -3.72 1.78 -7.78
CA VAL A 141 -3.98 1.43 -6.37
C VAL A 141 -5.37 0.80 -6.28
N LYS A 142 -5.41 -0.51 -6.08
CA LYS A 142 -6.66 -1.28 -5.96
C LYS A 142 -6.99 -1.70 -4.53
N TRP A 143 -6.05 -1.60 -3.63
CA TRP A 143 -6.18 -2.04 -2.25
C TRP A 143 -5.68 -0.97 -1.30
N VAL A 144 -6.51 -0.68 -0.31
CA VAL A 144 -6.17 0.22 0.80
C VAL A 144 -6.46 -0.52 2.10
N TRP A 145 -5.47 -0.68 2.96
CA TRP A 145 -5.63 -1.25 4.30
C TRP A 145 -5.47 -0.14 5.32
N GLY A 146 -6.36 -0.08 6.30
CA GLY A 146 -6.20 0.97 7.31
C GLY A 146 -7.27 1.01 8.36
N MET A 147 -7.18 2.07 9.17
CA MET A 147 -8.11 2.35 10.25
C MET A 147 -8.67 3.76 10.08
N VAL A 148 -9.98 3.86 10.14
CA VAL A 148 -10.72 5.12 10.10
C VAL A 148 -10.81 5.70 11.52
N GLY A 149 -10.66 7.00 11.64
CA GLY A 149 -10.86 7.75 12.87
C GLY A 149 -10.97 9.23 12.59
N HIS A 150 -11.03 10.06 13.64
CA HIS A 150 -11.41 11.46 13.54
C HIS A 150 -10.60 12.25 12.48
N SER A 151 -9.30 12.14 12.48
CA SER A 151 -8.41 12.96 11.63
C SER A 151 -8.27 12.49 10.18
N ASN A 152 -9.10 11.56 9.70
CA ASN A 152 -9.02 11.05 8.33
C ASN A 152 -10.39 10.74 7.70
N LEU A 153 -11.47 11.29 8.26
CA LEU A 153 -12.84 11.01 7.83
C LEU A 153 -13.10 11.47 6.39
N GLY A 154 -12.61 12.62 6.00
CA GLY A 154 -12.80 13.14 4.62
C GLY A 154 -12.16 12.24 3.58
N LEU A 155 -10.94 11.77 3.84
CA LEU A 155 -10.25 10.82 2.94
C LEU A 155 -10.90 9.43 2.98
N ALA A 156 -11.35 8.96 4.16
CA ALA A 156 -12.07 7.69 4.28
C ALA A 156 -13.36 7.69 3.46
N ASP A 157 -14.11 8.79 3.46
CA ASP A 157 -15.33 8.93 2.68
C ASP A 157 -15.06 8.96 1.16
N ALA A 158 -13.98 9.61 0.72
CA ALA A 158 -13.54 9.56 -0.66
C ALA A 158 -13.15 8.13 -1.09
N LEU A 159 -12.46 7.36 -0.24
CA LEU A 159 -12.13 5.96 -0.49
C LEU A 159 -13.39 5.09 -0.55
N ARG A 160 -14.37 5.31 0.34
CA ARG A 160 -15.67 4.63 0.33
C ARG A 160 -16.39 4.82 -1.02
N ARG A 161 -16.42 6.05 -1.55
CA ARG A 161 -17.01 6.34 -2.86
C ARG A 161 -16.32 5.58 -4.00
N GLN A 162 -15.01 5.46 -3.96
CA GLN A 162 -14.27 4.66 -4.95
C GLN A 162 -14.55 3.15 -4.80
N GLU A 163 -14.75 2.67 -3.58
CA GLU A 163 -15.14 1.27 -3.32
C GLU A 163 -16.55 0.97 -3.83
N GLU A 164 -17.52 1.85 -3.62
CA GLU A 164 -18.89 1.71 -4.13
C GLU A 164 -18.93 1.67 -5.66
N GLN A 165 -18.01 2.34 -6.32
CA GLN A 165 -17.82 2.28 -7.78
C GLN A 165 -17.08 1.01 -8.23
N GLY A 166 -16.61 0.17 -7.31
CA GLY A 166 -15.82 -1.02 -7.59
C GLY A 166 -14.39 -0.74 -8.08
N SER A 167 -13.90 0.50 -7.93
CA SER A 167 -12.60 0.94 -8.45
C SER A 167 -11.43 0.52 -7.56
N LEU A 168 -11.65 0.47 -6.24
CA LEU A 168 -10.69 -0.02 -5.24
C LEU A 168 -11.43 -0.83 -4.16
N ARG A 169 -10.68 -1.40 -3.22
CA ARG A 169 -11.21 -2.05 -2.04
C ARG A 169 -10.51 -1.55 -0.79
N PHE A 170 -11.30 -1.13 0.21
CA PHE A 170 -10.84 -0.76 1.53
C PHE A 170 -10.98 -1.94 2.50
N ILE A 171 -9.90 -2.25 3.22
CA ILE A 171 -9.91 -3.30 4.23
C ILE A 171 -9.59 -2.69 5.58
N GLY A 172 -10.60 -2.62 6.45
CA GLY A 172 -10.45 -2.19 7.82
C GLY A 172 -9.58 -3.17 8.62
N ILE A 173 -8.62 -2.63 9.36
CA ILE A 173 -7.72 -3.41 10.22
C ILE A 173 -7.89 -2.98 11.69
N ARG A 174 -7.30 -3.73 12.63
CA ARG A 174 -7.37 -3.44 14.07
C ARG A 174 -6.09 -2.85 14.64
N HIS A 175 -5.00 -2.87 13.88
CA HIS A 175 -3.72 -2.27 14.24
C HIS A 175 -3.00 -1.82 12.97
N GLU A 176 -2.58 -0.58 12.91
CA GLU A 176 -2.06 0.06 11.69
C GLU A 176 -0.79 -0.62 11.16
N GLY A 177 0.02 -1.22 12.03
CA GLY A 177 1.14 -2.04 11.60
C GLY A 177 0.74 -3.17 10.67
N ALA A 178 -0.43 -3.79 10.87
CA ALA A 178 -0.95 -4.81 9.96
C ALA A 178 -1.28 -4.22 8.58
N ALA A 179 -1.77 -2.97 8.50
CA ALA A 179 -2.03 -2.29 7.24
C ALA A 179 -0.75 -2.10 6.42
N SER A 180 0.31 -1.59 7.05
CA SER A 180 1.58 -1.35 6.36
C SER A 180 2.26 -2.66 5.92
N PHE A 181 2.21 -3.72 6.74
CA PHE A 181 2.69 -5.04 6.33
C PHE A 181 1.86 -5.65 5.19
N ALA A 182 0.52 -5.50 5.20
CA ALA A 182 -0.33 -5.98 4.11
C ALA A 182 -0.03 -5.26 2.79
N ALA A 183 0.12 -3.93 2.82
CA ALA A 183 0.52 -3.15 1.66
C ALA A 183 1.92 -3.53 1.16
N SER A 184 2.87 -3.75 2.09
CA SER A 184 4.22 -4.25 1.76
C SER A 184 4.16 -5.61 1.07
N ALA A 185 3.43 -6.57 1.63
CA ALA A 185 3.30 -7.91 1.07
C ALA A 185 2.66 -7.89 -0.33
N TYR A 186 1.60 -7.10 -0.51
CA TYR A 186 0.98 -6.94 -1.83
C TYR A 186 1.97 -6.42 -2.88
N GLY A 187 2.71 -5.37 -2.56
CA GLY A 187 3.73 -4.83 -3.46
C GLY A 187 4.88 -5.79 -3.74
N LYS A 188 5.32 -6.59 -2.76
CA LYS A 188 6.32 -7.65 -2.93
C LYS A 188 5.86 -8.73 -3.91
N LEU A 189 4.61 -9.17 -3.79
CA LEU A 189 4.06 -10.26 -4.60
C LEU A 189 3.66 -9.82 -6.00
N THR A 190 3.16 -8.59 -6.15
CA THR A 190 2.56 -8.14 -7.42
C THR A 190 3.40 -7.12 -8.18
N GLY A 191 4.31 -6.42 -7.52
CA GLY A 191 5.04 -5.26 -8.07
C GLY A 191 4.15 -4.03 -8.30
N ARG A 192 2.89 -4.07 -7.86
CA ARG A 192 1.90 -3.01 -8.03
C ARG A 192 1.79 -2.16 -6.77
N PRO A 193 1.45 -0.87 -6.89
CA PRO A 193 1.26 -0.02 -5.72
C PRO A 193 0.01 -0.43 -4.93
N ALA A 194 0.13 -0.31 -3.62
CA ALA A 194 -0.96 -0.42 -2.67
C ALA A 194 -0.87 0.70 -1.66
N ALA A 195 -1.95 0.99 -0.92
CA ALA A 195 -1.93 2.02 0.09
C ALA A 195 -2.19 1.46 1.50
N CYS A 196 -1.55 2.08 2.49
CA CYS A 196 -1.93 1.95 3.89
C CYS A 196 -2.38 3.31 4.43
N PHE A 197 -3.31 3.28 5.38
CA PHE A 197 -4.08 4.42 5.80
C PHE A 197 -4.25 4.45 7.32
N SER A 198 -4.03 5.61 7.94
CA SER A 198 -4.15 5.76 9.38
C SER A 198 -4.60 7.16 9.81
N ILE A 199 -4.98 7.28 11.08
CA ILE A 199 -5.21 8.56 11.74
C ILE A 199 -3.89 9.27 12.06
N ALA A 200 -3.98 10.50 12.59
CA ALA A 200 -2.86 11.27 13.11
C ALA A 200 -2.17 10.60 14.32
N GLY A 201 -1.01 11.10 14.67
CA GLY A 201 -0.30 10.75 15.91
C GLY A 201 0.11 9.29 16.00
N PRO A 202 -0.28 8.58 17.07
CA PRO A 202 0.16 7.20 17.32
C PRO A 202 -0.32 6.22 16.24
N GLY A 203 -1.49 6.45 15.63
CA GLY A 203 -1.96 5.63 14.51
C GLY A 203 -1.01 5.71 13.31
N ALA A 204 -0.55 6.91 12.98
CA ALA A 204 0.43 7.10 11.91
C ALA A 204 1.78 6.42 12.25
N THR A 205 2.29 6.62 13.47
CA THR A 205 3.58 6.04 13.86
C THR A 205 3.56 4.51 13.92
N ASN A 206 2.41 3.89 14.18
CA ASN A 206 2.25 2.43 14.12
C ASN A 206 2.48 1.84 12.71
N LEU A 207 2.38 2.64 11.66
CA LEU A 207 2.69 2.18 10.29
C LEU A 207 4.19 1.95 10.06
N LEU A 208 5.08 2.62 10.83
CA LEU A 208 6.51 2.73 10.52
C LEU A 208 7.22 1.40 10.37
N THR A 209 6.91 0.40 11.20
CA THR A 209 7.58 -0.91 11.13
C THR A 209 7.33 -1.63 9.81
N GLY A 210 6.06 -1.70 9.36
CA GLY A 210 5.73 -2.33 8.08
C GLY A 210 6.17 -1.48 6.87
N LEU A 211 6.23 -0.15 7.02
CA LEU A 211 6.79 0.73 5.98
C LEU A 211 8.31 0.58 5.87
N TRP A 212 9.01 0.33 6.98
CA TRP A 212 10.43 -0.01 6.93
C TRP A 212 10.67 -1.31 6.18
N ASP A 213 9.84 -2.34 6.43
CA ASP A 213 9.86 -3.58 5.68
C ASP A 213 9.63 -3.34 4.16
N ALA A 214 8.62 -2.52 3.82
CA ALA A 214 8.35 -2.14 2.42
C ALA A 214 9.55 -1.44 1.76
N ASN A 215 10.19 -0.51 2.47
CA ASN A 215 11.33 0.24 1.97
C ASN A 215 12.55 -0.66 1.71
N VAL A 216 12.88 -1.54 2.67
CA VAL A 216 14.00 -2.48 2.56
C VAL A 216 13.78 -3.50 1.43
N ASP A 217 12.55 -3.96 1.28
CA ASP A 217 12.18 -4.97 0.28
C ASP A 217 11.72 -4.38 -1.05
N ARG A 218 11.81 -3.05 -1.19
CA ARG A 218 11.50 -2.33 -2.43
C ARG A 218 10.09 -2.60 -2.93
N SER A 219 9.14 -2.57 -1.99
CA SER A 219 7.71 -2.69 -2.25
C SER A 219 7.10 -1.30 -2.50
N PRO A 220 6.41 -1.07 -3.62
CA PRO A 220 5.76 0.21 -3.87
C PRO A 220 4.55 0.39 -2.95
N VAL A 221 4.67 1.27 -1.96
CA VAL A 221 3.60 1.55 -0.98
C VAL A 221 3.34 3.05 -0.90
N LEU A 222 2.07 3.42 -0.90
CA LEU A 222 1.59 4.76 -0.61
C LEU A 222 1.05 4.78 0.82
N ALA A 223 1.71 5.51 1.70
CA ALA A 223 1.26 5.75 3.06
C ALA A 223 0.43 7.04 3.13
N LEU A 224 -0.78 6.94 3.66
CA LEU A 224 -1.73 8.03 3.80
C LEU A 224 -2.01 8.22 5.28
N THR A 225 -1.59 9.33 5.85
CA THR A 225 -1.83 9.62 7.27
C THR A 225 -2.68 10.86 7.44
N GLY A 226 -3.66 10.79 8.33
CA GLY A 226 -4.32 11.98 8.83
C GLY A 226 -3.34 12.86 9.62
N GLN A 227 -3.70 14.12 9.80
CA GLN A 227 -3.04 15.06 10.69
C GLN A 227 -4.10 15.92 11.35
N VAL A 228 -3.79 16.49 12.49
CA VAL A 228 -4.65 17.50 13.13
C VAL A 228 -4.81 18.72 12.22
N ASP A 229 -5.87 19.50 12.44
CA ASP A 229 -6.13 20.74 11.73
C ASP A 229 -4.90 21.67 11.76
N THR A 230 -4.59 22.31 10.63
CA THR A 230 -3.41 23.19 10.50
C THR A 230 -3.46 24.39 11.46
N GLN A 231 -4.63 24.82 11.92
CA GLN A 231 -4.77 25.91 12.89
C GLN A 231 -4.20 25.55 14.27
N VAL A 232 -4.12 24.27 14.60
CA VAL A 232 -3.64 23.80 15.91
C VAL A 232 -2.28 23.07 15.83
N LEU A 233 -1.65 23.06 14.67
CA LEU A 233 -0.29 22.55 14.52
C LEU A 233 0.73 23.48 15.16
N GLY A 234 1.61 22.94 16.01
CA GLY A 234 2.68 23.66 16.70
C GLY A 234 2.44 23.87 18.21
N PRO A 235 1.22 24.20 18.67
CA PRO A 235 0.94 24.32 20.11
C PRO A 235 0.97 23.01 20.91
N GLY A 236 1.03 21.85 20.26
CA GLY A 236 0.98 20.53 20.92
C GLY A 236 -0.44 20.00 21.07
N ALA A 237 -1.23 20.07 20.01
CA ALA A 237 -2.59 19.55 19.95
C ALA A 237 -2.63 18.03 20.22
N PHE A 238 -3.79 17.55 20.69
CA PHE A 238 -3.98 16.11 20.90
C PHE A 238 -3.71 15.32 19.61
N GLN A 239 -2.85 14.31 19.69
CA GLN A 239 -2.35 13.50 18.55
C GLN A 239 -1.48 14.26 17.54
N GLU A 240 -1.03 15.47 17.82
CA GLU A 240 -0.02 16.12 16.99
C GLU A 240 1.32 15.37 17.05
N VAL A 241 1.84 15.01 15.89
CA VAL A 241 3.19 14.46 15.70
C VAL A 241 3.77 15.08 14.44
N ASP A 242 5.05 15.44 14.45
CA ASP A 242 5.76 15.79 13.23
C ASP A 242 5.94 14.54 12.35
N LEU A 243 4.91 14.27 11.55
CA LEU A 243 4.86 13.08 10.70
C LEU A 243 5.86 13.16 9.54
N MET A 244 6.21 14.37 9.10
CA MET A 244 7.24 14.54 8.06
C MET A 244 8.60 14.07 8.58
N ALA A 245 8.98 14.47 9.79
CA ALA A 245 10.23 14.02 10.42
C ALA A 245 10.18 12.53 10.78
N ALA A 246 9.06 12.05 11.34
CA ALA A 246 8.89 10.65 11.75
C ALA A 246 9.03 9.69 10.55
N PHE A 247 8.48 10.03 9.39
CA PHE A 247 8.54 9.19 8.19
C PHE A 247 9.78 9.41 7.33
N GLY A 248 10.60 10.41 7.62
CA GLY A 248 11.76 10.81 6.80
C GLY A 248 12.83 9.74 6.58
N LYS A 249 12.82 8.62 7.35
CA LYS A 249 13.74 7.49 7.15
C LYS A 249 13.09 6.27 6.52
N VAL A 250 11.77 6.18 6.54
CA VAL A 250 11.04 5.05 5.95
C VAL A 250 10.44 5.39 4.59
N ALA A 251 10.10 6.65 4.36
CA ALA A 251 9.59 7.13 3.08
C ALA A 251 10.71 7.81 2.27
N GLN A 252 10.81 7.45 0.99
CA GLN A 252 11.74 8.08 0.05
C GLN A 252 11.23 9.44 -0.43
N TRP A 253 9.93 9.66 -0.34
CA TRP A 253 9.25 10.90 -0.65
C TRP A 253 8.11 11.11 0.32
N SER A 254 8.02 12.27 0.96
CA SER A 254 7.00 12.61 1.94
C SER A 254 6.60 14.07 1.79
N GLN A 255 5.29 14.36 1.72
CA GLN A 255 4.78 15.72 1.59
C GLN A 255 3.47 15.93 2.34
N PRO A 256 3.25 17.13 2.92
CA PRO A 256 1.95 17.50 3.43
C PRO A 256 1.02 17.92 2.29
N VAL A 257 -0.25 17.60 2.43
CA VAL A 257 -1.32 18.07 1.56
C VAL A 257 -1.85 19.36 2.14
N LEU A 258 -1.49 20.50 1.55
CA LEU A 258 -1.87 21.81 2.02
C LEU A 258 -3.06 22.35 1.22
N HIS A 259 -3.77 23.33 1.78
CA HIS A 259 -4.88 24.03 1.13
C HIS A 259 -4.51 24.54 -0.28
N THR A 260 -3.30 25.07 -0.45
CA THR A 260 -2.81 25.63 -1.72
C THR A 260 -2.08 24.64 -2.61
N SER A 261 -2.03 23.36 -2.23
CA SER A 261 -1.33 22.33 -3.00
C SER A 261 -2.03 22.05 -4.33
N ARG A 262 -1.24 21.64 -5.31
CA ARG A 262 -1.75 21.00 -6.51
C ARG A 262 -2.04 19.52 -6.20
N HIS A 263 -3.22 19.24 -5.71
CA HIS A 263 -3.57 17.97 -5.06
C HIS A 263 -3.39 16.75 -5.97
N ALA A 264 -3.87 16.82 -7.22
CA ALA A 264 -3.68 15.74 -8.19
C ALA A 264 -2.19 15.49 -8.51
N GLU A 265 -1.40 16.56 -8.64
CA GLU A 265 0.04 16.47 -8.90
C GLU A 265 0.80 15.85 -7.72
N LEU A 266 0.41 16.14 -6.48
CA LEU A 266 1.02 15.50 -5.31
C LEU A 266 0.83 13.99 -5.34
N VAL A 267 -0.39 13.50 -5.61
CA VAL A 267 -0.64 12.05 -5.74
C VAL A 267 0.12 11.47 -6.92
N ASN A 268 0.15 12.16 -8.06
CA ASN A 268 0.92 11.71 -9.23
C ASN A 268 2.40 11.52 -8.89
N LEU A 269 3.00 12.46 -8.16
CA LEU A 269 4.40 12.37 -7.73
C LEU A 269 4.59 11.28 -6.67
N ALA A 270 3.68 11.14 -5.71
CA ALA A 270 3.72 10.09 -4.70
C ALA A 270 3.67 8.70 -5.33
N CYS A 271 2.69 8.44 -6.20
CA CYS A 271 2.56 7.16 -6.90
C CYS A 271 3.77 6.90 -7.82
N LYS A 272 4.18 7.91 -8.58
CA LYS A 272 5.36 7.81 -9.44
C LYS A 272 6.63 7.47 -8.65
N SER A 273 6.85 8.15 -7.52
CA SER A 273 7.99 7.89 -6.62
C SER A 273 7.93 6.46 -6.08
N ALA A 274 6.79 6.02 -5.52
CA ALA A 274 6.65 4.67 -5.00
C ALA A 274 6.95 3.59 -6.06
N ILE A 275 6.50 3.79 -7.30
CA ILE A 275 6.65 2.83 -8.40
C ILE A 275 8.10 2.83 -8.93
N LEU A 276 8.68 4.00 -9.22
CA LEU A 276 10.00 4.09 -9.84
C LEU A 276 11.13 3.77 -8.86
N ASN A 277 11.04 4.31 -7.65
CA ASN A 277 12.02 4.05 -6.60
C ASN A 277 11.80 2.70 -5.93
N ARG A 278 10.66 2.03 -6.20
CA ARG A 278 10.30 0.75 -5.58
C ARG A 278 10.38 0.87 -4.06
N GLY A 279 9.56 1.74 -3.48
CA GLY A 279 9.61 2.02 -2.05
C GLY A 279 8.39 2.78 -1.56
N VAL A 280 8.54 3.44 -0.44
CA VAL A 280 7.45 4.12 0.25
C VAL A 280 7.37 5.58 -0.16
N SER A 281 6.18 6.04 -0.51
CA SER A 281 5.81 7.46 -0.57
C SER A 281 4.77 7.77 0.48
N HIS A 282 4.82 8.95 1.06
CA HIS A 282 3.98 9.35 2.17
C HIS A 282 3.29 10.69 1.91
N LEU A 283 1.99 10.75 2.17
CA LEU A 283 1.18 11.96 2.14
C LEU A 283 0.52 12.18 3.50
N VAL A 284 0.67 13.40 4.03
CA VAL A 284 0.08 13.83 5.31
C VAL A 284 -1.13 14.70 5.00
N PHE A 285 -2.29 14.33 5.52
CA PHE A 285 -3.56 14.98 5.26
C PHE A 285 -4.08 15.70 6.51
N PRO A 286 -3.92 17.02 6.66
CA PRO A 286 -4.62 17.77 7.68
C PRO A 286 -6.13 17.60 7.54
N ASP A 287 -6.83 17.51 8.67
CA ASP A 287 -8.24 17.14 8.72
C ASP A 287 -9.12 18.08 7.87
N GLU A 288 -8.96 19.39 8.05
CA GLU A 288 -9.73 20.40 7.34
C GLU A 288 -9.51 20.40 5.83
N VAL A 289 -8.28 20.05 5.38
CA VAL A 289 -7.94 20.06 3.94
C VAL A 289 -8.67 18.96 3.20
N GLN A 290 -8.96 17.85 3.85
CA GLN A 290 -9.58 16.68 3.23
C GLN A 290 -10.96 16.96 2.63
N VAL A 291 -11.71 17.84 3.27
CA VAL A 291 -13.10 18.17 2.91
C VAL A 291 -13.24 19.46 2.11
N LEU A 292 -12.15 20.17 1.86
CA LEU A 292 -12.17 21.37 1.04
C LEU A 292 -12.69 21.05 -0.37
N PRO A 293 -13.47 21.95 -0.97
CA PRO A 293 -13.85 21.81 -2.38
C PRO A 293 -12.60 21.71 -3.26
N ALA A 294 -12.58 20.79 -4.18
CA ALA A 294 -11.56 20.74 -5.21
C ALA A 294 -11.61 22.02 -6.06
N HIS A 295 -10.45 22.46 -6.57
CA HIS A 295 -10.41 23.60 -7.46
C HIS A 295 -11.31 23.37 -8.68
N GLU A 296 -11.93 24.43 -9.17
CA GLU A 296 -12.76 24.37 -10.39
C GLU A 296 -11.97 23.76 -11.54
N GLY A 297 -12.56 22.76 -12.19
CA GLY A 297 -11.90 22.02 -13.28
C GLY A 297 -10.82 21.04 -12.82
N ALA A 298 -10.63 20.79 -11.53
CA ALA A 298 -9.68 19.80 -11.03
C ALA A 298 -10.00 18.40 -11.60
N ARG A 299 -9.00 17.77 -12.18
CA ARG A 299 -9.11 16.43 -12.75
C ARG A 299 -8.13 15.49 -12.04
N ALA A 300 -8.57 14.28 -11.83
CA ALA A 300 -7.70 13.21 -11.37
C ALA A 300 -6.56 12.95 -12.37
N GLY A 301 -5.36 12.76 -11.85
CA GLY A 301 -4.20 12.41 -12.66
C GLY A 301 -4.06 10.91 -12.86
N GLY A 302 -3.12 10.51 -13.73
CA GLY A 302 -2.80 9.12 -14.03
C GLY A 302 -1.36 8.96 -14.52
N PRO A 303 -0.91 7.73 -14.82
CA PRO A 303 0.46 7.44 -15.26
C PRO A 303 0.75 7.88 -16.70
N GLU A 304 -0.27 8.16 -17.52
CA GLU A 304 -0.13 8.51 -18.94
C GLU A 304 0.74 9.76 -19.10
N GLY A 305 1.77 9.66 -19.93
CA GLY A 305 2.75 10.74 -20.14
C GLY A 305 3.65 11.06 -18.93
N ARG A 306 3.51 10.31 -17.80
CA ARG A 306 4.31 10.51 -16.57
C ARG A 306 5.20 9.33 -16.23
N LEU A 307 4.86 8.13 -16.67
CA LEU A 307 5.62 6.91 -16.38
C LEU A 307 6.25 6.40 -17.67
N THR A 308 7.59 6.29 -17.68
CA THR A 308 8.31 5.67 -18.79
C THR A 308 8.34 4.16 -18.64
N PRO A 309 8.44 3.38 -19.74
CA PRO A 309 8.79 1.97 -19.66
C PRO A 309 10.06 1.74 -18.85
N ARG A 310 10.07 0.69 -18.04
CA ARG A 310 11.22 0.34 -17.17
C ARG A 310 12.14 -0.72 -17.79
N THR A 311 12.08 -0.89 -19.12
CA THR A 311 12.91 -1.80 -19.90
C THR A 311 14.28 -1.17 -20.19
N ILE A 312 15.11 -1.04 -19.14
CA ILE A 312 16.43 -0.42 -19.24
C ILE A 312 17.44 -1.51 -19.63
N ALA A 313 18.02 -1.39 -20.82
CA ALA A 313 19.11 -2.26 -21.25
C ALA A 313 20.42 -1.89 -20.51
N PRO A 314 21.26 -2.89 -20.20
CA PRO A 314 22.58 -2.62 -19.63
C PRO A 314 23.48 -1.91 -20.64
N PRO A 315 24.55 -1.21 -20.17
CA PRO A 315 25.61 -0.71 -21.05
C PRO A 315 26.21 -1.85 -21.90
N ALA A 316 26.47 -1.56 -23.17
CA ALA A 316 26.95 -2.57 -24.12
C ALA A 316 28.28 -3.21 -23.67
N GLU A 317 29.22 -2.41 -23.16
CA GLU A 317 30.52 -2.89 -22.67
C GLU A 317 30.34 -3.91 -21.53
N ALA A 318 29.50 -3.59 -20.53
CA ALA A 318 29.24 -4.50 -19.41
C ALA A 318 28.54 -5.81 -19.87
N LEU A 319 27.67 -5.72 -20.88
CA LEU A 319 27.04 -6.89 -21.48
C LEU A 319 28.07 -7.76 -22.22
N GLU A 320 28.95 -7.16 -23.02
CA GLU A 320 30.02 -7.85 -23.74
C GLU A 320 31.00 -8.58 -22.81
N GLU A 321 31.39 -7.92 -21.70
CA GLU A 321 32.24 -8.53 -20.68
C GLU A 321 31.53 -9.71 -20.00
N ALA A 322 30.24 -9.55 -19.64
CA ALA A 322 29.45 -10.63 -19.06
C ALA A 322 29.31 -11.83 -19.99
N VAL A 323 29.03 -11.60 -21.27
CA VAL A 323 28.99 -12.64 -22.31
C VAL A 323 30.36 -13.32 -22.44
N GLY A 324 31.46 -12.57 -22.45
CA GLY A 324 32.82 -13.05 -22.54
C GLY A 324 33.22 -14.00 -21.40
N LEU A 325 32.74 -13.73 -20.18
CA LEU A 325 32.94 -14.61 -19.02
C LEU A 325 32.04 -15.85 -19.10
N LEU A 326 30.74 -15.68 -19.37
CA LEU A 326 29.77 -16.79 -19.43
C LEU A 326 30.09 -17.78 -20.54
N SER A 327 30.57 -17.32 -21.71
CA SER A 327 30.93 -18.19 -22.83
C SER A 327 32.10 -19.15 -22.53
N LYS A 328 32.97 -18.78 -21.58
CA LYS A 328 34.18 -19.55 -21.21
C LYS A 328 33.96 -20.38 -19.94
N ALA A 329 32.96 -20.06 -19.14
CA ALA A 329 32.69 -20.74 -17.87
C ALA A 329 32.30 -22.20 -18.11
N LYS A 330 32.91 -23.10 -17.36
CA LYS A 330 32.62 -24.55 -17.39
C LYS A 330 31.63 -24.97 -16.30
N ARG A 331 31.64 -24.24 -15.18
CA ARG A 331 30.80 -24.52 -14.02
C ARG A 331 30.13 -23.21 -13.52
N PRO A 332 29.39 -22.49 -14.39
CA PRO A 332 28.69 -21.30 -13.94
C PRO A 332 27.56 -21.66 -12.97
N VAL A 333 27.26 -20.76 -12.03
CA VAL A 333 26.10 -20.86 -11.11
C VAL A 333 25.32 -19.56 -11.16
N ILE A 334 24.00 -19.67 -11.29
CA ILE A 334 23.09 -18.53 -11.18
C ILE A 334 22.59 -18.40 -9.75
N ILE A 335 22.72 -17.20 -9.16
CA ILE A 335 22.14 -16.88 -7.87
C ILE A 335 20.99 -15.89 -8.10
N VAL A 336 19.77 -16.28 -7.71
CA VAL A 336 18.59 -15.43 -7.85
C VAL A 336 18.15 -14.87 -6.50
N GLY A 337 17.93 -13.57 -6.46
CA GLY A 337 17.33 -12.88 -5.33
C GLY A 337 15.89 -12.45 -5.58
N HIS A 338 15.29 -11.80 -4.58
CA HIS A 338 13.91 -11.28 -4.68
C HIS A 338 13.71 -10.33 -5.87
N GLY A 339 14.74 -9.60 -6.29
CA GLY A 339 14.70 -8.71 -7.47
C GLY A 339 14.42 -9.43 -8.78
N ALA A 340 14.72 -10.72 -8.86
CA ALA A 340 14.53 -11.56 -10.06
C ALA A 340 13.11 -12.15 -10.22
N ARG A 341 12.25 -12.03 -9.20
CA ARG A 341 10.97 -12.77 -9.04
C ARG A 341 10.00 -12.70 -10.23
N PHE A 342 10.01 -11.62 -10.99
CA PHE A 342 9.11 -11.44 -12.14
C PHE A 342 9.71 -11.87 -13.48
N ASN A 343 10.93 -12.44 -13.46
CA ASN A 343 11.67 -12.81 -14.66
C ASN A 343 12.16 -14.27 -14.65
N MET A 344 11.58 -15.10 -13.76
CA MET A 344 12.08 -16.46 -13.55
C MET A 344 11.98 -17.37 -14.78
N ASP A 345 10.92 -17.21 -15.60
CA ASP A 345 10.80 -18.01 -16.84
C ASP A 345 12.00 -17.79 -17.77
N ARG A 346 12.44 -16.54 -17.92
CA ARG A 346 13.61 -16.18 -18.74
C ARG A 346 14.91 -16.67 -18.11
N ILE A 347 15.04 -16.55 -16.79
CA ILE A 347 16.21 -16.99 -16.03
C ILE A 347 16.33 -18.50 -16.08
N THR A 348 15.23 -19.23 -15.91
CA THR A 348 15.20 -20.69 -16.00
C THR A 348 15.59 -21.16 -17.40
N ALA A 349 15.05 -20.53 -18.44
CA ALA A 349 15.43 -20.85 -19.83
C ALA A 349 16.93 -20.59 -20.11
N LEU A 350 17.50 -19.50 -19.56
CA LEU A 350 18.95 -19.25 -19.64
C LEU A 350 19.75 -20.33 -18.89
N ALA A 351 19.31 -20.71 -17.68
CA ALA A 351 19.96 -21.75 -16.89
C ALA A 351 19.95 -23.11 -17.59
N GLU A 352 18.82 -23.48 -18.20
CA GLU A 352 18.68 -24.71 -18.98
C GLU A 352 19.60 -24.72 -20.22
N ARG A 353 19.69 -23.59 -20.92
CA ARG A 353 20.61 -23.44 -22.07
C ARG A 353 22.06 -23.55 -21.64
N LEU A 354 22.43 -22.97 -20.51
CA LEU A 354 23.80 -23.04 -19.99
C LEU A 354 24.04 -24.30 -19.15
N ASN A 355 23.06 -25.19 -18.96
CA ASN A 355 23.11 -26.36 -18.09
C ASN A 355 23.60 -26.03 -16.67
N CYS A 356 23.33 -24.82 -16.17
CA CYS A 356 23.94 -24.36 -14.94
C CYS A 356 22.95 -24.38 -13.75
N PRO A 357 23.45 -24.73 -12.55
CA PRO A 357 22.66 -24.73 -11.33
C PRO A 357 22.11 -23.35 -10.97
N VAL A 358 20.91 -23.33 -10.39
CA VAL A 358 20.26 -22.13 -9.88
C VAL A 358 20.10 -22.27 -8.37
N VAL A 359 20.68 -21.34 -7.63
CA VAL A 359 20.49 -21.19 -6.18
C VAL A 359 19.71 -19.93 -5.86
N THR A 360 18.97 -19.93 -4.76
CA THR A 360 18.16 -18.78 -4.36
C THR A 360 18.71 -18.12 -3.10
N THR A 361 18.49 -16.82 -2.93
CA THR A 361 18.57 -16.21 -1.59
C THR A 361 17.37 -16.66 -0.76
N PHE A 362 17.38 -16.46 0.57
CA PHE A 362 16.23 -16.82 1.41
C PHE A 362 14.94 -16.13 0.95
N LYS A 363 15.00 -14.84 0.59
CA LYS A 363 13.84 -14.10 0.03
C LYS A 363 13.47 -14.51 -1.40
N GLY A 364 14.30 -15.30 -2.04
CA GLY A 364 14.05 -15.90 -3.35
C GLY A 364 13.57 -17.36 -3.29
N LYS A 365 13.39 -17.93 -2.08
CA LYS A 365 12.94 -19.31 -1.93
C LYS A 365 11.60 -19.52 -2.64
N GLY A 366 11.48 -20.62 -3.40
CA GLY A 366 10.31 -20.94 -4.21
C GLY A 366 10.27 -20.25 -5.58
N LEU A 367 11.22 -19.37 -5.93
CA LEU A 367 11.31 -18.79 -7.29
C LEU A 367 11.68 -19.82 -8.36
N ILE A 368 12.39 -20.86 -7.98
CA ILE A 368 12.57 -22.09 -8.75
C ILE A 368 12.25 -23.26 -7.84
N SER A 369 11.57 -24.28 -8.38
CA SER A 369 11.24 -25.47 -7.60
C SER A 369 12.49 -26.23 -7.19
N ASP A 370 12.51 -26.74 -5.96
CA ASP A 370 13.54 -27.65 -5.47
C ASP A 370 13.50 -29.03 -6.18
N ALA A 371 12.42 -29.31 -6.93
CA ALA A 371 12.30 -30.47 -7.83
C ALA A 371 12.82 -30.20 -9.26
N HIS A 372 13.13 -28.95 -9.60
CA HIS A 372 13.70 -28.64 -10.92
C HIS A 372 15.09 -29.25 -11.06
N PRO A 373 15.44 -29.85 -12.21
CA PRO A 373 16.74 -30.55 -12.39
C PRO A 373 17.98 -29.68 -12.15
N LEU A 374 17.85 -28.36 -12.21
CA LEU A 374 18.92 -27.39 -11.92
C LEU A 374 18.66 -26.58 -10.63
N GLY A 375 17.59 -26.85 -9.90
CA GLY A 375 17.26 -26.17 -8.65
C GLY A 375 18.10 -26.67 -7.48
N CYS A 376 18.79 -25.78 -6.76
CA CYS A 376 19.74 -26.15 -5.70
C CYS A 376 19.35 -25.63 -4.31
N GLY A 377 18.13 -25.09 -4.16
CA GLY A 377 17.63 -24.57 -2.90
C GLY A 377 18.25 -23.23 -2.49
N VAL A 378 18.18 -22.93 -1.21
CA VAL A 378 18.58 -21.63 -0.63
C VAL A 378 20.07 -21.61 -0.29
N LEU A 379 20.74 -20.49 -0.59
CA LEU A 379 22.12 -20.20 -0.21
C LEU A 379 22.20 -19.47 1.13
N GLY A 380 23.22 -19.74 1.90
CA GLY A 380 23.60 -19.00 3.11
C GLY A 380 23.16 -19.66 4.41
N ARG A 381 22.98 -18.85 5.47
CA ARG A 381 22.72 -19.36 6.84
C ARG A 381 21.45 -20.19 6.96
N SER A 382 20.43 -19.84 6.19
CA SER A 382 19.15 -20.59 6.11
C SER A 382 19.16 -21.61 4.97
N GLY A 383 20.32 -21.90 4.42
CA GLY A 383 20.43 -22.59 3.16
C GLY A 383 20.65 -24.10 3.24
N THR A 384 20.62 -24.71 2.07
CA THR A 384 20.93 -26.12 1.87
C THR A 384 22.44 -26.32 1.67
N PRO A 385 22.99 -27.50 2.03
CA PRO A 385 24.37 -27.83 1.69
C PRO A 385 24.62 -27.85 0.19
N ILE A 386 23.59 -28.13 -0.62
CA ILE A 386 23.64 -28.21 -2.08
C ILE A 386 24.01 -26.84 -2.66
N ALA A 387 23.27 -25.77 -2.26
CA ALA A 387 23.55 -24.42 -2.73
C ALA A 387 24.98 -23.97 -2.41
N SER A 388 25.46 -24.28 -1.19
CA SER A 388 26.85 -23.99 -0.77
C SER A 388 27.86 -24.79 -1.56
N TRP A 389 27.58 -26.06 -1.88
CA TRP A 389 28.41 -26.90 -2.70
C TRP A 389 28.65 -26.24 -4.08
N PHE A 390 27.58 -25.94 -4.80
CA PHE A 390 27.70 -25.35 -6.13
C PHE A 390 28.37 -23.98 -6.12
N MET A 391 28.10 -23.13 -5.13
CA MET A 391 28.82 -21.86 -5.00
C MET A 391 30.34 -22.06 -4.80
N ASN A 392 30.74 -23.06 -4.03
CA ASN A 392 32.18 -23.34 -3.79
C ASN A 392 32.88 -23.95 -5.00
N GLU A 393 32.19 -24.82 -5.73
CA GLU A 393 32.75 -25.54 -6.88
C GLU A 393 32.64 -24.80 -8.24
N CYS A 394 31.91 -23.65 -8.25
CA CYS A 394 31.78 -22.88 -9.49
C CYS A 394 33.07 -22.17 -9.90
N ASP A 395 33.18 -21.88 -11.17
CA ASP A 395 34.22 -21.01 -11.75
C ASP A 395 33.70 -19.61 -12.09
N LEU A 396 32.37 -19.40 -12.07
CA LEU A 396 31.71 -18.10 -12.30
C LEU A 396 30.35 -18.03 -11.58
N LEU A 397 30.07 -16.89 -10.99
CA LEU A 397 28.76 -16.54 -10.42
C LEU A 397 28.05 -15.53 -11.31
N LEU A 398 26.78 -15.81 -11.68
CA LEU A 398 25.85 -14.85 -12.26
C LEU A 398 24.77 -14.52 -11.21
N VAL A 399 24.83 -13.32 -10.65
CA VAL A 399 23.95 -12.91 -9.54
C VAL A 399 22.89 -11.95 -10.06
N LEU A 400 21.62 -12.34 -9.95
CA LEU A 400 20.47 -11.64 -10.51
C LEU A 400 19.54 -11.13 -9.39
N GLY A 401 19.47 -9.82 -9.18
CA GLY A 401 18.55 -9.18 -8.23
C GLY A 401 18.71 -9.64 -6.78
N ALA A 402 19.93 -9.97 -6.37
CA ALA A 402 20.25 -10.42 -5.02
C ALA A 402 21.15 -9.43 -4.29
N SER A 403 20.85 -9.17 -3.02
CA SER A 403 21.74 -8.45 -2.13
C SER A 403 22.84 -9.38 -1.60
N PHE A 404 24.06 -8.86 -1.49
CA PHE A 404 25.22 -9.60 -0.96
C PHE A 404 25.27 -9.54 0.58
N SER A 405 24.11 -9.72 1.26
CA SER A 405 24.10 -9.69 2.71
C SER A 405 24.94 -10.83 3.30
N ASN A 406 25.45 -10.63 4.52
CA ASN A 406 26.18 -11.66 5.27
C ASN A 406 25.34 -12.92 5.59
N HIS A 407 24.02 -12.82 5.52
CA HIS A 407 23.11 -13.97 5.66
C HIS A 407 23.10 -14.85 4.40
N THR A 408 23.15 -14.26 3.22
CA THR A 408 23.27 -15.00 1.96
C THR A 408 24.68 -15.55 1.78
N GLY A 409 25.71 -14.78 2.18
CA GLY A 409 27.10 -15.26 2.22
C GLY A 409 27.69 -15.57 0.86
N ILE A 410 27.37 -14.77 -0.18
CA ILE A 410 27.98 -14.89 -1.51
C ILE A 410 29.48 -14.66 -1.37
N THR A 411 30.29 -15.61 -1.86
CA THR A 411 31.74 -15.56 -1.70
C THR A 411 32.39 -14.52 -2.59
N PRO A 412 33.35 -13.70 -2.05
CA PRO A 412 34.14 -12.78 -2.88
C PRO A 412 35.29 -13.45 -3.65
N LYS A 413 35.45 -14.77 -3.51
CA LYS A 413 36.60 -15.52 -4.06
C LYS A 413 36.36 -16.07 -5.48
N LYS A 414 35.17 -15.85 -6.02
CA LYS A 414 34.79 -16.33 -7.35
C LYS A 414 34.53 -15.16 -8.28
N PRO A 415 34.95 -15.26 -9.55
CA PRO A 415 34.53 -14.30 -10.55
C PRO A 415 33.01 -14.12 -10.54
N THR A 416 32.54 -12.88 -10.54
CA THR A 416 31.13 -12.57 -10.32
C THR A 416 30.63 -11.52 -11.30
N ILE A 417 29.55 -11.85 -12.01
CA ILE A 417 28.71 -10.91 -12.75
C ILE A 417 27.51 -10.59 -11.86
N GLN A 418 27.30 -9.33 -11.53
CA GLN A 418 26.13 -8.90 -10.74
C GLN A 418 25.22 -8.01 -11.58
N VAL A 419 23.95 -8.40 -11.72
CA VAL A 419 22.93 -7.64 -12.43
C VAL A 419 21.92 -7.09 -11.42
N ASP A 420 21.75 -5.78 -11.39
CA ASP A 420 20.72 -5.14 -10.60
C ASP A 420 20.19 -3.87 -11.30
N PHE A 421 18.93 -3.55 -11.04
CA PHE A 421 18.30 -2.32 -11.50
C PHE A 421 18.81 -1.08 -10.76
N ASP A 422 19.22 -1.23 -9.49
CA ASP A 422 19.76 -0.16 -8.67
C ASP A 422 21.29 -0.18 -8.68
N PRO A 423 21.94 0.82 -9.30
CA PRO A 423 23.39 0.86 -9.37
C PRO A 423 24.07 0.92 -8.00
N MET A 424 23.37 1.39 -6.94
CA MET A 424 23.91 1.45 -5.58
C MET A 424 24.01 0.08 -4.89
N ILE A 425 23.41 -0.96 -5.49
CA ILE A 425 23.50 -2.35 -5.00
C ILE A 425 24.70 -3.07 -5.60
N LEU A 426 25.12 -2.66 -6.80
CA LEU A 426 26.26 -3.27 -7.49
C LEU A 426 27.54 -3.07 -6.69
N GLY A 427 28.22 -4.15 -6.35
CA GLY A 427 29.46 -4.12 -5.57
C GLY A 427 29.31 -3.58 -4.13
N LYS A 428 28.11 -3.52 -3.56
CA LYS A 428 27.84 -2.86 -2.27
C LYS A 428 28.61 -3.44 -1.09
N PHE A 429 28.79 -4.77 -1.03
CA PHE A 429 29.47 -5.44 0.08
C PHE A 429 30.91 -5.81 -0.24
N HIS A 430 31.19 -6.15 -1.47
CA HIS A 430 32.53 -6.37 -2.03
C HIS A 430 32.49 -6.13 -3.54
N SER A 431 33.63 -5.83 -4.13
CA SER A 431 33.74 -5.65 -5.58
C SER A 431 33.36 -6.92 -6.32
N VAL A 432 32.78 -6.75 -7.48
CA VAL A 432 32.47 -7.81 -8.45
C VAL A 432 33.25 -7.56 -9.73
N ASP A 433 33.46 -8.61 -10.53
CA ASP A 433 34.25 -8.48 -11.77
C ASP A 433 33.48 -7.69 -12.83
N VAL A 434 32.17 -7.97 -12.99
CA VAL A 434 31.34 -7.26 -13.97
C VAL A 434 30.05 -6.76 -13.29
N PRO A 435 30.00 -5.47 -12.89
CA PRO A 435 28.77 -4.84 -12.43
C PRO A 435 27.89 -4.46 -13.65
N VAL A 436 26.70 -5.02 -13.74
CA VAL A 436 25.76 -4.82 -14.86
C VAL A 436 24.54 -4.06 -14.37
N TRP A 437 24.47 -2.78 -14.69
CA TRP A 437 23.30 -1.96 -14.38
C TRP A 437 22.24 -2.08 -15.47
N GLY A 438 21.17 -2.77 -15.20
CA GLY A 438 20.08 -2.96 -16.14
C GLY A 438 18.88 -3.65 -15.51
N GLU A 439 17.76 -3.64 -16.22
CA GLU A 439 16.60 -4.44 -15.84
C GLU A 439 16.91 -5.91 -16.07
N ILE A 440 16.56 -6.75 -15.09
CA ILE A 440 17.00 -8.16 -15.06
C ILE A 440 16.47 -8.93 -16.27
N GLY A 441 15.18 -8.80 -16.59
CA GLY A 441 14.58 -9.52 -17.72
C GLY A 441 15.19 -9.14 -19.06
N VAL A 442 15.41 -7.84 -19.27
CA VAL A 442 16.07 -7.32 -20.50
C VAL A 442 17.50 -7.82 -20.59
N THR A 443 18.24 -7.78 -19.49
CA THR A 443 19.62 -8.25 -19.45
C THR A 443 19.71 -9.74 -19.72
N VAL A 444 18.82 -10.54 -19.11
CA VAL A 444 18.78 -12.01 -19.33
C VAL A 444 18.45 -12.35 -20.78
N ASP A 445 17.50 -11.64 -21.41
CA ASP A 445 17.18 -11.83 -22.82
C ASP A 445 18.39 -11.51 -23.73
N LEU A 446 19.10 -10.42 -23.44
CA LEU A 446 20.30 -10.03 -24.19
C LEU A 446 21.44 -11.06 -24.02
N LEU A 447 21.67 -11.53 -22.79
CA LEU A 447 22.63 -12.62 -22.52
C LEU A 447 22.23 -13.89 -23.25
N ALA A 448 20.96 -14.31 -23.21
CA ALA A 448 20.46 -15.48 -23.87
C ALA A 448 20.63 -15.42 -25.39
N ASN A 449 20.39 -14.24 -25.98
CA ASN A 449 20.58 -14.04 -27.42
C ASN A 449 22.07 -14.09 -27.84
N ALA A 450 22.95 -13.51 -27.04
CA ALA A 450 24.39 -13.52 -27.31
C ALA A 450 25.03 -14.90 -27.08
N LEU A 451 24.46 -15.74 -26.23
CA LEU A 451 24.91 -17.09 -25.90
C LEU A 451 24.05 -18.16 -26.60
N SER A 452 23.67 -17.93 -27.85
CA SER A 452 22.81 -18.84 -28.63
C SER A 452 23.33 -20.26 -28.70
N ASP A 453 24.66 -20.46 -28.73
CA ASP A 453 25.33 -21.75 -28.87
C ASP A 453 25.56 -22.45 -27.51
N GLY A 454 25.06 -21.89 -26.38
CA GLY A 454 25.07 -22.54 -25.07
C GLY A 454 26.39 -22.48 -24.28
N GLY A 455 27.44 -21.87 -24.80
CA GLY A 455 28.74 -21.76 -24.10
C GLY A 455 29.49 -23.11 -23.91
N GLN A 456 30.42 -23.16 -22.94
CA GLN A 456 31.27 -24.33 -22.65
C GLN A 456 30.87 -25.05 -21.34
N SER A 457 29.74 -24.72 -20.76
CA SER A 457 29.29 -25.28 -19.49
C SER A 457 28.98 -26.76 -19.58
N ILE A 458 29.42 -27.53 -18.59
CA ILE A 458 29.07 -28.95 -18.46
C ILE A 458 27.62 -29.07 -17.94
N ASP A 459 26.99 -30.22 -18.24
CA ASP A 459 25.66 -30.51 -17.68
C ASP A 459 25.75 -30.90 -16.20
N HIS A 460 25.11 -30.12 -15.33
CA HIS A 460 25.14 -30.34 -13.88
C HIS A 460 23.93 -31.10 -13.33
N ARG A 461 22.95 -31.51 -14.16
CA ARG A 461 21.70 -32.14 -13.69
C ARG A 461 21.93 -33.40 -12.85
N ALA A 462 22.87 -34.27 -13.30
CA ALA A 462 23.22 -35.48 -12.55
C ALA A 462 23.84 -35.13 -11.19
N GLU A 463 24.78 -34.17 -11.15
CA GLU A 463 25.42 -33.73 -9.91
C GLU A 463 24.40 -33.06 -8.96
N VAL A 464 23.43 -32.28 -9.48
CA VAL A 464 22.34 -31.71 -8.68
C VAL A 464 21.49 -32.82 -8.06
N ALA A 465 21.10 -33.82 -8.83
CA ALA A 465 20.33 -34.96 -8.35
C ALA A 465 21.06 -35.73 -7.24
N ASP A 466 22.36 -36.06 -7.42
CA ASP A 466 23.20 -36.72 -6.41
C ASP A 466 23.27 -35.90 -5.10
N ARG A 467 23.41 -34.58 -5.19
CA ARG A 467 23.47 -33.71 -4.01
C ARG A 467 22.13 -33.64 -3.28
N TRP A 468 21.00 -33.65 -4.00
CA TRP A 468 19.68 -33.74 -3.41
C TRP A 468 19.44 -35.08 -2.72
N GLU A 469 19.87 -36.19 -3.30
CA GLU A 469 19.77 -37.52 -2.71
C GLU A 469 20.53 -37.57 -1.37
N ILE A 470 21.79 -37.12 -1.35
CA ILE A 470 22.60 -37.04 -0.14
C ILE A 470 21.90 -36.18 0.94
N TRP A 471 21.36 -35.01 0.54
CA TRP A 471 20.72 -34.11 1.50
C TRP A 471 19.39 -34.66 2.03
N ARG A 472 18.59 -35.31 1.20
CA ARG A 472 17.33 -35.94 1.61
C ARG A 472 17.59 -37.10 2.57
N ALA A 473 18.59 -37.90 2.36
CA ALA A 473 19.02 -38.94 3.28
C ALA A 473 19.43 -38.36 4.64
N GLU A 474 20.22 -37.29 4.63
CA GLU A 474 20.61 -36.58 5.87
C GLU A 474 19.41 -35.94 6.60
N LYS A 475 18.46 -35.35 5.87
CA LYS A 475 17.22 -34.84 6.46
C LYS A 475 16.42 -35.96 7.14
N ALA A 476 16.26 -37.10 6.47
CA ALA A 476 15.56 -38.26 7.01
C ALA A 476 16.20 -38.75 8.32
N ASN A 477 17.53 -38.81 8.39
CA ASN A 477 18.24 -39.16 9.62
C ASN A 477 17.93 -38.16 10.75
N ARG A 478 17.85 -36.86 10.43
CA ARG A 478 17.58 -35.80 11.43
C ARG A 478 16.16 -35.76 11.95
N THR A 479 15.18 -36.34 11.24
CA THR A 479 13.79 -36.39 11.74
C THR A 479 13.65 -37.24 13.00
N GLY A 480 14.50 -38.23 13.18
CA GLY A 480 14.55 -39.09 14.35
C GLY A 480 15.38 -38.55 15.53
N ASP A 481 16.04 -37.39 15.40
CA ASP A 481 16.88 -36.82 16.44
C ASP A 481 16.01 -36.36 17.65
N GLU A 482 16.14 -37.07 18.76
CA GLU A 482 15.53 -36.69 20.05
C GLU A 482 16.43 -35.70 20.80
N ARG A 483 15.99 -34.45 20.92
CA ARG A 483 16.73 -33.37 21.60
C ARG A 483 15.98 -32.81 22.80
N GLY A 484 15.41 -33.67 23.65
CA GLY A 484 14.62 -33.27 24.80
C GLY A 484 13.13 -33.14 24.51
N ALA A 485 12.46 -32.18 25.16
CA ALA A 485 11.03 -31.99 24.98
C ALA A 485 10.70 -31.26 23.67
N GLY A 486 9.68 -31.70 22.95
CA GLY A 486 9.17 -31.08 21.71
C GLY A 486 9.54 -31.84 20.44
N VAL A 487 9.13 -31.31 19.31
CA VAL A 487 9.36 -31.87 17.97
C VAL A 487 10.49 -31.10 17.29
N ASN A 488 11.45 -31.81 16.68
CA ASN A 488 12.54 -31.15 15.97
C ASN A 488 12.08 -30.52 14.65
N SER A 489 12.81 -29.51 14.17
CA SER A 489 12.45 -28.76 12.95
C SER A 489 12.44 -29.64 11.69
N ALA A 490 13.31 -30.65 11.58
CA ALA A 490 13.35 -31.52 10.41
C ALA A 490 12.04 -32.31 10.28
N ALA A 491 11.53 -32.87 11.38
CA ALA A 491 10.25 -33.59 11.41
C ALA A 491 9.06 -32.68 11.10
N ILE A 492 9.04 -31.44 11.66
CA ILE A 492 7.97 -30.46 11.36
C ILE A 492 7.92 -30.16 9.86
N PHE A 493 9.04 -29.79 9.27
CA PHE A 493 9.06 -29.41 7.84
C PHE A 493 8.90 -30.61 6.89
N GLN A 494 9.26 -31.81 7.31
CA GLN A 494 8.90 -33.02 6.57
C GLN A 494 7.38 -33.22 6.54
N ALA A 495 6.72 -33.15 7.68
CA ALA A 495 5.26 -33.26 7.78
C ALA A 495 4.55 -32.15 6.96
N MET A 496 5.09 -30.93 6.96
CA MET A 496 4.59 -29.85 6.11
C MET A 496 4.73 -30.14 4.63
N ASN A 497 5.87 -30.68 4.18
CA ASN A 497 6.07 -31.06 2.79
C ASN A 497 5.10 -32.15 2.33
N GLU A 498 4.71 -33.06 3.22
CA GLU A 498 3.77 -34.15 2.94
C GLU A 498 2.31 -33.70 2.94
N ALA A 499 1.94 -32.72 3.79
CA ALA A 499 0.56 -32.33 4.07
C ALA A 499 0.07 -31.09 3.31
N LEU A 500 0.98 -30.19 2.89
CA LEU A 500 0.59 -28.92 2.26
C LEU A 500 0.28 -29.09 0.77
N ASP A 501 -0.74 -28.35 0.32
CA ASP A 501 -1.03 -28.18 -1.10
C ASP A 501 0.19 -27.54 -1.81
N PRO A 502 0.58 -28.00 -3.00
CA PRO A 502 1.67 -27.41 -3.78
C PRO A 502 1.50 -25.92 -4.07
N ASN A 503 0.26 -25.41 -4.06
CA ASN A 503 -0.06 -24.00 -4.27
C ASN A 503 -0.27 -23.22 -2.95
N ALA A 504 0.08 -23.81 -1.81
CA ALA A 504 -0.09 -23.15 -0.52
C ALA A 504 0.73 -21.86 -0.43
N ILE A 505 0.11 -20.78 0.07
CA ILE A 505 0.78 -19.52 0.37
C ILE A 505 1.31 -19.61 1.80
N ILE A 506 2.64 -19.54 1.94
CA ILE A 506 3.31 -19.71 3.23
C ILE A 506 3.89 -18.36 3.66
N SER A 507 3.49 -17.88 4.84
CA SER A 507 4.10 -16.75 5.52
C SER A 507 5.02 -17.25 6.62
N VAL A 508 6.25 -16.74 6.64
CA VAL A 508 7.29 -17.16 7.58
C VAL A 508 7.76 -15.97 8.38
N ASP A 509 7.59 -16.04 9.70
CA ASP A 509 8.11 -15.01 10.61
C ASP A 509 9.61 -15.20 10.91
N VAL A 510 10.23 -14.13 11.41
CA VAL A 510 11.67 -14.11 11.74
C VAL A 510 11.96 -14.96 12.98
N GLY A 511 13.08 -15.65 12.97
CA GLY A 511 13.56 -16.47 14.09
C GLY A 511 14.21 -17.76 13.61
N ASN A 512 14.47 -18.68 14.54
CA ASN A 512 15.06 -19.99 14.23
C ASN A 512 14.21 -20.80 13.23
N ASN A 513 12.87 -20.60 13.27
CA ASN A 513 11.96 -21.27 12.35
C ASN A 513 12.21 -20.85 10.89
N ALA A 514 12.54 -19.58 10.63
CA ALA A 514 12.89 -19.12 9.29
C ALA A 514 14.16 -19.81 8.75
N TYR A 515 15.20 -19.96 9.61
CA TYR A 515 16.40 -20.69 9.23
C TYR A 515 16.09 -22.16 8.92
N SER A 516 15.27 -22.80 9.71
CA SER A 516 14.85 -24.18 9.52
C SER A 516 13.97 -24.34 8.30
N PHE A 517 13.03 -23.41 8.04
CA PHE A 517 12.20 -23.39 6.84
C PHE A 517 13.05 -23.34 5.57
N GLY A 518 14.00 -22.40 5.50
CA GLY A 518 14.89 -22.28 4.34
C GLY A 518 15.69 -23.55 4.04
N ARG A 519 16.05 -24.30 5.09
CA ARG A 519 16.89 -25.49 5.02
C ARG A 519 16.11 -26.77 4.74
N TYR A 520 14.97 -26.98 5.39
CA TYR A 520 14.28 -28.27 5.42
C TYR A 520 13.04 -28.33 4.54
N PHE A 521 12.35 -27.21 4.36
CA PHE A 521 11.17 -27.16 3.50
C PHE A 521 11.56 -27.13 2.02
N GLU A 522 11.00 -28.01 1.21
CA GLU A 522 11.19 -28.04 -0.25
C GLU A 522 9.99 -27.39 -0.95
N CYS A 523 10.25 -26.51 -1.93
CA CYS A 523 9.22 -25.79 -2.69
C CYS A 523 9.03 -26.38 -4.08
#